data_6dfb5afd0c94ef6a8c419936d7ab4f2b
#
_entry.id   6dfb5afd0c94ef6a8c419936d7ab4f2b
#
_cell.length_a   1.000
_cell.length_b   1.000
_cell.length_c   1.000
_cell.angle_alpha   90.00
_cell.angle_beta   90.00
_cell.angle_gamma   90.00
#
_symmetry.space_group_name_H-M   'P 1'
#
loop_
_entity.id
_entity.type
_entity.pdbx_description
1 polymer ?
#
loop_
_entity_poly.entity_id
_entity_poly.type
_entity_poly.pdbx_seq_one_letter_code
_entity_poly.pdbx_strand_id
1 'polypeptide(L)'
;MTSELSGTQMPPSENNARGNGRKILLILAVIFLLPFTVAATLHLLNVQPGGQSYGDLLKPPLSLKFPVLHDVQGKPFGAAQWQKKWNIVIMDTTGCSEACQAQVYMLKQVHSSLGKETHRVQRVLLVPAEIKGEVFNDLQKKYPDLIILVGADAETVKFAGEFNVAGQPAGRVYLVDPLGYLMMTYSENKDPKGLRKDLTQLLKNSWAG
;
A
#
# COMPACT_ATOMS: atom_id res chain seq x y z
N MET A 1 -15.11 -1.79 93.46
CA MET A 1 -16.43 -2.06 92.89
C MET A 1 -16.52 -1.28 91.57
N THR A 2 -16.26 -1.89 90.46
CA THR A 2 -16.61 -1.34 89.14
C THR A 2 -16.60 -2.50 88.16
N SER A 3 -17.74 -2.78 87.64
CA SER A 3 -18.03 -3.87 86.70
C SER A 3 -17.54 -3.51 85.28
N GLU A 4 -16.73 -4.35 84.67
CA GLU A 4 -16.41 -4.29 83.29
C GLU A 4 -17.56 -4.88 82.44
N LEU A 5 -18.06 -4.09 81.49
CA LEU A 5 -18.99 -4.52 80.46
C LEU A 5 -18.18 -4.91 79.22
N SER A 6 -18.03 -6.22 79.02
CA SER A 6 -17.48 -6.82 77.84
C SER A 6 -18.47 -6.68 76.67
N GLY A 7 -18.16 -5.81 75.75
CA GLY A 7 -18.91 -5.66 74.49
C GLY A 7 -18.49 -6.75 73.46
N THR A 8 -19.36 -7.74 73.29
CA THR A 8 -19.19 -8.77 72.26
C THR A 8 -19.46 -8.16 70.87
N GLN A 9 -18.44 -7.91 70.13
CA GLN A 9 -18.59 -7.56 68.70
C GLN A 9 -19.00 -8.80 67.91
N MET A 10 -20.18 -8.75 67.30
CA MET A 10 -20.61 -9.73 66.30
C MET A 10 -19.71 -9.66 65.05
N PRO A 11 -19.27 -10.80 64.49
CA PRO A 11 -18.54 -10.81 63.25
C PRO A 11 -19.45 -10.36 62.09
N PRO A 12 -18.93 -9.64 61.09
CA PRO A 12 -19.70 -9.20 59.93
C PRO A 12 -20.22 -10.39 59.13
N SER A 13 -21.47 -10.32 58.69
CA SER A 13 -22.19 -11.39 58.02
C SER A 13 -21.46 -11.86 56.72
N GLU A 14 -21.07 -13.11 56.66
CA GLU A 14 -20.38 -13.77 55.52
C GLU A 14 -21.17 -13.77 54.20
N ASN A 15 -22.44 -13.40 54.22
CA ASN A 15 -23.29 -13.46 53.02
C ASN A 15 -23.03 -12.37 51.97
N ASN A 16 -22.43 -11.24 52.35
CA ASN A 16 -22.08 -10.17 51.44
C ASN A 16 -20.78 -10.44 50.64
N ALA A 17 -19.87 -11.25 51.17
CA ALA A 17 -18.62 -11.59 50.51
C ALA A 17 -18.83 -12.53 49.29
N ARG A 18 -19.79 -13.48 49.39
CA ARG A 18 -20.08 -14.42 48.29
C ARG A 18 -20.78 -13.76 47.10
N GLY A 19 -21.63 -12.77 47.30
CA GLY A 19 -22.30 -12.02 46.25
C GLY A 19 -21.35 -11.16 45.42
N ASN A 20 -20.37 -10.53 46.09
CA ASN A 20 -19.38 -9.69 45.44
C ASN A 20 -18.33 -10.51 44.65
N GLY A 21 -17.93 -11.69 45.14
CA GLY A 21 -17.02 -12.59 44.43
C GLY A 21 -17.56 -13.08 43.07
N ARG A 22 -18.85 -13.43 43.03
CA ARG A 22 -19.51 -13.82 41.75
C ARG A 22 -19.57 -12.67 40.75
N LYS A 23 -19.87 -11.45 41.20
CA LYS A 23 -19.86 -10.24 40.36
C LYS A 23 -18.48 -9.95 39.79
N ILE A 24 -17.44 -10.07 40.61
CA ILE A 24 -16.05 -9.87 40.20
C ILE A 24 -15.65 -10.93 39.14
N LEU A 25 -15.99 -12.21 39.36
CA LEU A 25 -15.74 -13.28 38.42
C LEU A 25 -16.46 -13.04 37.09
N LEU A 26 -17.71 -12.59 37.09
CA LEU A 26 -18.46 -12.25 35.88
C LEU A 26 -17.83 -11.07 35.14
N ILE A 27 -17.41 -10.03 35.85
CA ILE A 27 -16.72 -8.88 35.22
C ILE A 27 -15.41 -9.32 34.57
N LEU A 28 -14.62 -10.13 35.27
CA LEU A 28 -13.38 -10.68 34.72
C LEU A 28 -13.66 -11.53 33.47
N ALA A 29 -14.65 -12.42 33.54
CA ALA A 29 -15.03 -13.25 32.39
C ALA A 29 -15.45 -12.39 31.19
N VAL A 30 -16.23 -11.33 31.39
CA VAL A 30 -16.63 -10.40 30.32
C VAL A 30 -15.42 -9.69 29.75
N ILE A 31 -14.51 -9.17 30.57
CA ILE A 31 -13.30 -8.46 30.11
C ILE A 31 -12.42 -9.37 29.25
N PHE A 32 -12.28 -10.66 29.63
CA PHE A 32 -11.47 -11.60 28.85
C PHE A 32 -12.18 -12.15 27.61
N LEU A 33 -13.48 -12.44 27.69
CA LEU A 33 -14.22 -13.06 26.58
C LEU A 33 -14.67 -12.03 25.54
N LEU A 34 -14.97 -10.78 25.95
CA LEU A 34 -15.49 -9.75 25.04
C LEU A 34 -14.56 -9.47 23.85
N PRO A 35 -13.23 -9.22 24.01
CA PRO A 35 -12.36 -8.98 22.86
C PRO A 35 -12.26 -10.21 21.95
N PHE A 36 -12.31 -11.41 22.50
CA PHE A 36 -12.28 -12.65 21.73
C PHE A 36 -13.58 -12.84 20.92
N THR A 37 -14.75 -12.61 21.52
CA THR A 37 -16.03 -12.71 20.83
C THR A 37 -16.17 -11.65 19.74
N VAL A 38 -15.71 -10.41 20.00
CA VAL A 38 -15.69 -9.34 18.98
C VAL A 38 -14.77 -9.72 17.82
N ALA A 39 -13.56 -10.20 18.08
CA ALA A 39 -12.65 -10.64 17.03
C ALA A 39 -13.23 -11.82 16.21
N ALA A 40 -13.84 -12.80 16.87
CA ALA A 40 -14.48 -13.94 16.23
C ALA A 40 -15.67 -13.52 15.36
N THR A 41 -16.53 -12.62 15.85
CA THR A 41 -17.66 -12.10 15.07
C THR A 41 -17.21 -11.29 13.86
N LEU A 42 -16.21 -10.42 14.01
CA LEU A 42 -15.64 -9.65 12.88
C LEU A 42 -15.05 -10.60 11.82
N HIS A 43 -14.38 -11.65 12.26
CA HIS A 43 -13.82 -12.67 11.34
C HIS A 43 -14.92 -13.45 10.61
N LEU A 44 -15.97 -13.91 11.30
CA LEU A 44 -17.11 -14.63 10.71
C LEU A 44 -17.91 -13.74 9.75
N LEU A 45 -18.06 -12.45 10.05
CA LEU A 45 -18.75 -11.49 9.20
C LEU A 45 -17.85 -10.97 8.05
N ASN A 46 -16.62 -11.46 7.95
CA ASN A 46 -15.63 -11.04 6.96
C ASN A 46 -15.38 -9.50 6.95
N VAL A 47 -15.66 -8.85 8.08
CA VAL A 47 -15.38 -7.43 8.27
C VAL A 47 -13.89 -7.29 8.53
N GLN A 48 -13.15 -6.93 7.49
CA GLN A 48 -11.75 -6.56 7.64
C GLN A 48 -11.68 -5.10 8.09
N PRO A 49 -11.22 -4.81 9.31
CA PRO A 49 -10.91 -3.44 9.74
C PRO A 49 -9.62 -2.99 9.05
N GLY A 50 -9.65 -2.92 7.72
CA GLY A 50 -8.57 -2.41 6.88
C GLY A 50 -8.86 -0.96 6.53
N GLY A 51 -7.89 -0.09 6.67
CA GLY A 51 -7.97 1.25 6.11
C GLY A 51 -8.32 1.14 4.62
N GLN A 52 -9.31 1.90 4.17
CA GLN A 52 -9.65 1.95 2.75
C GLN A 52 -8.44 2.48 1.99
N SER A 53 -7.89 1.64 1.10
CA SER A 53 -6.91 2.10 0.11
C SER A 53 -7.61 3.03 -0.88
N TYR A 54 -6.93 4.08 -1.30
CA TYR A 54 -7.44 4.98 -2.34
C TYR A 54 -7.30 4.36 -3.72
N GLY A 55 -6.25 3.57 -3.93
CA GLY A 55 -6.07 2.76 -5.12
C GLY A 55 -6.95 1.51 -5.10
N ASP A 56 -7.20 0.99 -6.29
CA ASP A 56 -7.91 -0.28 -6.49
C ASP A 56 -6.93 -1.42 -6.23
N LEU A 57 -7.10 -2.13 -5.11
CA LEU A 57 -6.23 -3.22 -4.70
C LEU A 57 -6.51 -4.48 -5.52
N LEU A 58 -5.47 -5.06 -6.11
CA LEU A 58 -5.57 -6.36 -6.79
C LEU A 58 -5.58 -7.49 -5.76
N LYS A 59 -6.56 -8.36 -5.86
CA LYS A 59 -6.71 -9.54 -5.00
C LYS A 59 -6.96 -10.79 -5.86
N PRO A 60 -6.00 -11.72 -5.94
CA PRO A 60 -4.64 -11.67 -5.41
C PRO A 60 -3.74 -10.68 -6.17
N PRO A 61 -2.60 -10.23 -5.57
CA PRO A 61 -1.56 -9.48 -6.27
C PRO A 61 -1.01 -10.28 -7.44
N LEU A 62 -0.70 -9.59 -8.55
CA LEU A 62 -0.18 -10.24 -9.75
C LEU A 62 1.35 -10.24 -9.74
N SER A 63 1.96 -11.42 -9.80
CA SER A 63 3.41 -11.55 -9.95
C SER A 63 3.84 -11.20 -11.37
N LEU A 64 4.67 -10.18 -11.51
CA LEU A 64 5.20 -9.73 -12.81
C LEU A 64 6.48 -10.47 -13.15
N LYS A 65 6.65 -10.74 -14.46
CA LYS A 65 7.88 -11.33 -15.02
C LYS A 65 8.70 -10.22 -15.68
N PHE A 66 9.79 -9.81 -15.06
CA PHE A 66 10.62 -8.71 -15.53
C PHE A 66 11.61 -9.15 -16.62
N PRO A 67 11.36 -8.86 -17.90
CA PRO A 67 12.36 -9.01 -18.95
C PRO A 67 13.45 -7.93 -18.78
N VAL A 68 14.53 -8.06 -19.52
CA VAL A 68 15.54 -7.00 -19.62
C VAL A 68 15.07 -6.00 -20.67
N LEU A 69 14.53 -4.89 -20.21
CA LEU A 69 14.16 -3.74 -21.03
C LEU A 69 15.33 -2.76 -21.13
N HIS A 70 15.21 -1.77 -21.99
CA HIS A 70 16.22 -0.73 -22.14
C HIS A 70 15.59 0.64 -21.90
N ASP A 71 16.33 1.48 -21.19
CA ASP A 71 15.92 2.89 -21.05
C ASP A 71 16.24 3.70 -22.31
N VAL A 72 15.81 4.94 -22.36
CA VAL A 72 16.06 5.86 -23.50
C VAL A 72 17.55 6.12 -23.77
N GLN A 73 18.44 5.74 -22.85
CA GLN A 73 19.89 5.85 -22.99
C GLN A 73 20.53 4.51 -23.41
N GLY A 74 19.71 3.46 -23.62
CA GLY A 74 20.17 2.11 -23.95
C GLY A 74 20.69 1.30 -22.76
N LYS A 75 20.49 1.77 -21.53
CA LYS A 75 20.91 1.06 -20.32
C LYS A 75 19.92 -0.06 -20.00
N PRO A 76 20.40 -1.28 -19.69
CA PRO A 76 19.52 -2.39 -19.36
C PRO A 76 18.79 -2.18 -18.02
N PHE A 77 17.51 -2.49 -17.99
CA PHE A 77 16.63 -2.42 -16.85
C PHE A 77 15.86 -3.74 -16.69
N GLY A 78 16.31 -4.56 -15.79
CA GLY A 78 15.76 -5.91 -15.55
C GLY A 78 15.29 -6.11 -14.11
N ALA A 79 15.09 -7.36 -13.72
CA ALA A 79 14.55 -7.73 -12.41
C ALA A 79 15.29 -7.09 -11.23
N ALA A 80 16.63 -6.99 -11.29
CA ALA A 80 17.43 -6.40 -10.22
C ALA A 80 17.15 -4.91 -9.99
N GLN A 81 16.72 -4.18 -11.02
CA GLN A 81 16.36 -2.77 -10.94
C GLN A 81 14.89 -2.57 -10.51
N TRP A 82 13.99 -3.49 -10.91
CA TRP A 82 12.60 -3.49 -10.48
C TRP A 82 12.44 -3.86 -9.01
N GLN A 83 13.18 -4.85 -8.56
CA GLN A 83 13.12 -5.35 -7.19
C GLN A 83 13.86 -4.42 -6.21
N LYS A 84 13.55 -4.56 -4.92
CA LYS A 84 14.09 -3.79 -3.79
C LYS A 84 13.54 -2.37 -3.65
N LYS A 85 12.75 -1.88 -4.60
CA LYS A 85 12.09 -0.57 -4.50
C LYS A 85 10.62 -0.68 -4.84
N TRP A 86 9.85 0.22 -4.29
CA TRP A 86 8.49 0.44 -4.73
C TRP A 86 8.50 1.16 -6.08
N ASN A 87 7.73 0.65 -7.05
CA ASN A 87 7.70 1.22 -8.38
C ASN A 87 6.34 1.85 -8.64
N ILE A 88 6.35 3.14 -8.94
CA ILE A 88 5.18 3.84 -9.46
C ILE A 88 5.31 3.82 -10.98
N VAL A 89 4.46 3.06 -11.65
CA VAL A 89 4.55 2.86 -13.09
C VAL A 89 3.42 3.62 -13.78
N ILE A 90 3.77 4.43 -14.76
CA ILE A 90 2.85 5.00 -15.75
C ILE A 90 3.02 4.19 -17.02
N MET A 91 1.92 3.79 -17.64
CA MET A 91 1.96 3.16 -18.97
C MET A 91 1.31 4.11 -19.97
N ASP A 92 2.05 4.45 -21.02
CA ASP A 92 1.56 5.28 -22.12
C ASP A 92 1.87 4.60 -23.46
N THR A 93 0.87 4.54 -24.34
CA THR A 93 0.98 3.92 -25.68
C THR A 93 0.99 4.95 -26.81
N THR A 94 0.87 6.25 -26.46
CA THR A 94 0.63 7.33 -27.43
C THR A 94 1.83 8.26 -27.64
N GLY A 95 2.96 8.02 -26.95
CA GLY A 95 4.16 8.83 -27.09
C GLY A 95 4.26 9.98 -26.10
N CYS A 96 3.62 9.82 -24.96
CA CYS A 96 3.58 10.77 -23.87
C CYS A 96 3.00 12.14 -24.27
N SER A 97 1.69 12.12 -24.55
CA SER A 97 0.86 13.31 -24.74
C SER A 97 0.96 14.30 -23.57
N GLU A 98 0.34 15.47 -23.69
CA GLU A 98 0.27 16.45 -22.59
C GLU A 98 -0.33 15.84 -21.30
N ALA A 99 -1.32 14.97 -21.43
CA ALA A 99 -1.91 14.28 -20.29
C ALA A 99 -0.90 13.36 -19.58
N CYS A 100 -0.11 12.59 -20.34
CA CYS A 100 0.98 11.78 -19.79
C CYS A 100 2.03 12.67 -19.10
N GLN A 101 2.44 13.78 -19.70
CA GLN A 101 3.41 14.71 -19.11
C GLN A 101 2.90 15.34 -17.82
N ALA A 102 1.61 15.70 -17.77
CA ALA A 102 0.96 16.19 -16.55
C ALA A 102 0.96 15.11 -15.44
N GLN A 103 0.73 13.86 -15.82
CA GLN A 103 0.78 12.73 -14.90
C GLN A 103 2.21 12.48 -14.37
N VAL A 104 3.23 12.53 -15.25
CA VAL A 104 4.65 12.46 -14.84
C VAL A 104 4.98 13.58 -13.85
N TYR A 105 4.52 14.81 -14.11
CA TYR A 105 4.71 15.92 -13.19
C TYR A 105 4.02 15.69 -11.85
N MET A 106 2.79 15.25 -11.86
CA MET A 106 2.02 14.92 -10.65
C MET A 106 2.74 13.85 -9.82
N LEU A 107 3.21 12.77 -10.44
CA LEU A 107 3.95 11.74 -9.73
C LEU A 107 5.29 12.21 -9.19
N LYS A 108 5.95 13.18 -9.84
CA LYS A 108 7.13 13.85 -9.28
C LYS A 108 6.80 14.57 -7.98
N GLN A 109 5.65 15.25 -7.91
CA GLN A 109 5.21 15.93 -6.68
C GLN A 109 4.91 14.93 -5.57
N VAL A 110 4.18 13.84 -5.88
CA VAL A 110 3.92 12.75 -4.92
C VAL A 110 5.24 12.17 -4.39
N HIS A 111 6.15 11.79 -5.29
CA HIS A 111 7.45 11.21 -4.94
C HIS A 111 8.26 12.14 -4.04
N SER A 112 8.39 13.43 -4.40
CA SER A 112 9.11 14.43 -3.59
C SER A 112 8.47 14.64 -2.21
N SER A 113 7.16 14.46 -2.09
CA SER A 113 6.43 14.61 -0.82
C SER A 113 6.64 13.46 0.18
N LEU A 114 7.31 12.37 -0.22
CA LEU A 114 7.62 11.24 0.66
C LEU A 114 8.81 11.52 1.60
N GLY A 115 9.52 12.61 1.41
CA GLY A 115 10.62 13.04 2.27
C GLY A 115 11.75 12.01 2.34
N LYS A 116 12.06 11.54 3.54
CA LYS A 116 13.14 10.57 3.76
C LYS A 116 12.91 9.20 3.10
N GLU A 117 11.67 8.84 2.77
CA GLU A 117 11.32 7.57 2.15
C GLU A 117 11.45 7.59 0.61
N THR A 118 11.79 8.75 0.02
CA THR A 118 11.90 8.94 -1.44
C THR A 118 12.85 7.94 -2.09
N HIS A 119 13.95 7.60 -1.42
CA HIS A 119 14.96 6.65 -1.95
C HIS A 119 14.44 5.21 -2.09
N ARG A 120 13.37 4.85 -1.39
CA ARG A 120 12.72 3.53 -1.43
C ARG A 120 11.71 3.41 -2.58
N VAL A 121 11.43 4.51 -3.27
CA VAL A 121 10.42 4.57 -4.33
C VAL A 121 11.10 5.04 -5.62
N GLN A 122 10.74 4.46 -6.75
CA GLN A 122 11.17 4.93 -8.07
C GLN A 122 9.97 5.12 -8.98
N ARG A 123 10.13 5.95 -10.00
CA ARG A 123 9.11 6.28 -10.98
C ARG A 123 9.52 5.72 -12.33
N VAL A 124 8.62 5.00 -12.96
CA VAL A 124 8.85 4.35 -14.25
C VAL A 124 7.77 4.80 -15.24
N LEU A 125 8.19 5.27 -16.40
CA LEU A 125 7.33 5.48 -17.55
C LEU A 125 7.61 4.35 -18.55
N LEU A 126 6.61 3.50 -18.76
CA LEU A 126 6.68 2.37 -19.69
C LEU A 126 5.91 2.70 -20.97
N VAL A 127 6.61 2.70 -22.11
CA VAL A 127 6.06 3.03 -23.42
C VAL A 127 6.30 1.86 -24.37
N PRO A 128 5.31 0.94 -24.51
CA PRO A 128 5.42 -0.23 -25.39
C PRO A 128 5.13 0.13 -26.85
N ALA A 129 5.89 1.09 -27.39
CA ALA A 129 5.73 1.55 -28.76
C ALA A 129 7.06 2.05 -29.31
N GLU A 130 7.22 1.98 -30.64
CA GLU A 130 8.35 2.58 -31.31
C GLU A 130 8.11 4.08 -31.52
N ILE A 131 8.43 4.85 -30.50
CA ILE A 131 8.28 6.30 -30.56
C ILE A 131 9.66 6.93 -30.47
N LYS A 132 10.09 7.46 -31.59
CA LYS A 132 11.27 8.32 -31.68
C LYS A 132 10.82 9.74 -31.41
N GLY A 133 11.25 10.33 -30.31
CA GLY A 133 10.82 11.68 -30.01
C GLY A 133 11.74 12.42 -29.07
N GLU A 134 11.94 13.69 -29.35
CA GLU A 134 12.63 14.64 -28.47
C GLU A 134 11.95 14.72 -27.09
N VAL A 135 10.63 14.41 -27.04
CA VAL A 135 9.82 14.42 -25.82
C VAL A 135 10.45 13.61 -24.68
N PHE A 136 10.96 12.41 -24.96
CA PHE A 136 11.57 11.58 -23.93
C PHE A 136 12.93 12.11 -23.47
N ASN A 137 13.70 12.71 -24.38
CA ASN A 137 14.95 13.38 -24.05
C ASN A 137 14.69 14.61 -23.16
N ASP A 138 13.65 15.36 -23.47
CA ASP A 138 13.27 16.53 -22.67
C ASP A 138 12.70 16.12 -21.31
N LEU A 139 11.88 15.06 -21.26
CA LEU A 139 11.42 14.49 -20.00
C LEU A 139 12.59 14.00 -19.14
N GLN A 140 13.59 13.33 -19.75
CA GLN A 140 14.76 12.84 -19.03
C GLN A 140 15.63 13.99 -18.50
N LYS A 141 15.79 15.08 -19.27
CA LYS A 141 16.48 16.29 -18.81
C LYS A 141 15.74 16.96 -17.64
N LYS A 142 14.40 17.06 -17.76
CA LYS A 142 13.55 17.69 -16.74
C LYS A 142 13.40 16.84 -15.48
N TYR A 143 13.43 15.52 -15.62
CA TYR A 143 13.25 14.54 -14.54
C TYR A 143 14.34 13.47 -14.60
N PRO A 144 15.57 13.75 -14.15
CA PRO A 144 16.69 12.82 -14.26
C PRO A 144 16.50 11.51 -13.49
N ASP A 145 15.62 11.50 -12.48
CA ASP A 145 15.27 10.36 -11.64
C ASP A 145 14.09 9.53 -12.20
N LEU A 146 13.48 9.96 -13.31
CA LEU A 146 12.45 9.19 -14.00
C LEU A 146 13.11 8.13 -14.88
N ILE A 147 12.72 6.88 -14.68
CA ILE A 147 13.14 5.77 -15.54
C ILE A 147 12.16 5.72 -16.71
N ILE A 148 12.65 5.89 -17.93
CA ILE A 148 11.84 5.85 -19.15
C ILE A 148 12.23 4.63 -19.95
N LEU A 149 11.32 3.65 -20.04
CA LEU A 149 11.48 2.40 -20.77
C LEU A 149 10.66 2.49 -22.06
N VAL A 150 11.32 2.47 -23.20
CA VAL A 150 10.68 2.59 -24.51
C VAL A 150 11.10 1.42 -25.40
N GLY A 151 10.15 0.76 -26.02
CA GLY A 151 10.44 -0.30 -26.97
C GLY A 151 9.18 -0.89 -27.59
N ALA A 152 9.27 -1.29 -28.85
CA ALA A 152 8.21 -1.98 -29.58
C ALA A 152 8.52 -3.47 -29.79
N ASP A 153 9.59 -3.96 -29.16
CA ASP A 153 9.93 -5.38 -29.22
C ASP A 153 8.88 -6.24 -28.51
N ALA A 154 8.82 -7.51 -28.88
CA ALA A 154 7.80 -8.43 -28.40
C ALA A 154 7.84 -8.62 -26.87
N GLU A 155 9.01 -8.50 -26.24
CA GLU A 155 9.15 -8.64 -24.78
C GLU A 155 8.60 -7.41 -24.05
N THR A 156 8.91 -6.21 -24.54
CA THR A 156 8.38 -4.94 -23.98
C THR A 156 6.85 -4.89 -24.11
N VAL A 157 6.31 -5.23 -25.28
CA VAL A 157 4.85 -5.25 -25.51
C VAL A 157 4.18 -6.30 -24.64
N LYS A 158 4.75 -7.50 -24.53
CA LYS A 158 4.23 -8.57 -23.68
C LYS A 158 4.24 -8.16 -22.19
N PHE A 159 5.34 -7.58 -21.74
CA PHE A 159 5.46 -7.11 -20.36
C PHE A 159 4.45 -6.00 -20.03
N ALA A 160 4.29 -5.04 -20.94
CA ALA A 160 3.25 -4.01 -20.81
C ALA A 160 1.84 -4.61 -20.74
N GLY A 161 1.60 -5.70 -21.47
CA GLY A 161 0.35 -6.45 -21.42
C GLY A 161 0.02 -7.04 -20.05
N GLU A 162 1.03 -7.34 -19.21
CA GLU A 162 0.82 -7.83 -17.85
C GLU A 162 0.17 -6.79 -16.94
N PHE A 163 0.29 -5.50 -17.25
CA PHE A 163 -0.39 -4.41 -16.54
C PHE A 163 -1.85 -4.22 -16.96
N ASN A 164 -2.28 -4.84 -18.07
CA ASN A 164 -3.67 -4.77 -18.51
C ASN A 164 -4.53 -5.74 -17.70
N VAL A 165 -4.73 -5.43 -16.45
CA VAL A 165 -5.48 -6.25 -15.50
C VAL A 165 -6.96 -6.08 -15.79
N ALA A 166 -7.61 -7.13 -16.29
CA ALA A 166 -9.06 -7.30 -16.36
C ALA A 166 -9.86 -6.01 -16.71
N GLY A 167 -9.71 -5.51 -17.94
CA GLY A 167 -10.52 -4.41 -18.46
C GLY A 167 -10.18 -3.02 -17.90
N GLN A 168 -9.03 -2.85 -17.30
CA GLN A 168 -8.56 -1.55 -16.81
C GLN A 168 -7.97 -0.73 -17.97
N PRO A 169 -8.45 0.50 -18.23
CA PRO A 169 -7.98 1.30 -19.36
C PRO A 169 -6.51 1.72 -19.20
N ALA A 170 -5.83 1.94 -20.33
CA ALA A 170 -4.53 2.61 -20.39
C ALA A 170 -4.59 4.00 -19.70
N GLY A 171 -3.44 4.54 -19.29
CA GLY A 171 -3.37 5.84 -18.60
C GLY A 171 -3.49 5.74 -17.08
N ARG A 172 -3.48 4.55 -16.52
CA ARG A 172 -3.47 4.35 -15.08
C ARG A 172 -2.07 4.40 -14.49
N VAL A 173 -2.03 4.76 -13.24
CA VAL A 173 -0.84 4.59 -12.40
C VAL A 173 -0.91 3.24 -11.73
N TYR A 174 0.17 2.50 -11.81
CA TYR A 174 0.31 1.18 -11.22
C TYR A 174 1.33 1.21 -10.10
N LEU A 175 1.08 0.43 -9.05
CA LEU A 175 2.01 0.29 -7.93
C LEU A 175 2.51 -1.14 -7.86
N VAL A 176 3.83 -1.30 -8.04
CA VAL A 176 4.54 -2.58 -7.94
C VAL A 176 5.39 -2.57 -6.69
N ASP A 177 5.32 -3.65 -5.92
CA ASP A 177 6.05 -3.78 -4.67
C ASP A 177 7.54 -4.18 -4.88
N PRO A 178 8.38 -4.12 -3.83
CA PRO A 178 9.79 -4.50 -3.92
C PRO A 178 10.05 -5.98 -4.21
N LEU A 179 9.04 -6.83 -4.14
CA LEU A 179 9.13 -8.26 -4.48
C LEU A 179 8.73 -8.52 -5.93
N GLY A 180 8.17 -7.52 -6.62
CA GLY A 180 7.76 -7.62 -8.01
C GLY A 180 6.29 -7.96 -8.23
N TYR A 181 5.43 -7.71 -7.25
CA TYR A 181 4.00 -7.90 -7.40
C TYR A 181 3.31 -6.59 -7.75
N LEU A 182 2.48 -6.61 -8.79
CA LEU A 182 1.52 -5.55 -9.06
C LEU A 182 0.40 -5.63 -8.02
N MET A 183 0.32 -4.62 -7.17
CA MET A 183 -0.57 -4.61 -6.02
C MET A 183 -1.78 -3.72 -6.19
N MET A 184 -1.60 -2.55 -6.79
CA MET A 184 -2.64 -1.52 -6.84
C MET A 184 -2.64 -0.78 -8.17
N THR A 185 -3.82 -0.27 -8.55
CA THR A 185 -3.98 0.61 -9.69
C THR A 185 -4.71 1.89 -9.28
N TYR A 186 -4.41 2.99 -9.95
CA TYR A 186 -5.05 4.28 -9.75
C TYR A 186 -5.54 4.80 -11.09
N SER A 187 -6.82 5.17 -11.19
CA SER A 187 -7.36 5.80 -12.40
C SER A 187 -6.83 7.23 -12.54
N GLU A 188 -6.79 7.75 -13.77
CA GLU A 188 -6.30 9.11 -14.08
C GLU A 188 -6.96 10.21 -13.25
N ASN A 189 -8.22 10.04 -12.91
CA ASN A 189 -9.01 11.05 -12.20
C ASN A 189 -8.92 10.92 -10.67
N LYS A 190 -8.12 10.00 -10.13
CA LYS A 190 -7.97 9.87 -8.67
C LYS A 190 -7.04 10.95 -8.11
N ASP A 191 -7.44 11.51 -6.98
CA ASP A 191 -6.65 12.53 -6.27
C ASP A 191 -5.23 12.01 -5.95
N PRO A 192 -4.17 12.73 -6.35
CA PRO A 192 -2.78 12.41 -6.02
C PRO A 192 -2.51 12.24 -4.52
N LYS A 193 -3.29 12.92 -3.68
CA LYS A 193 -3.23 12.77 -2.22
C LYS A 193 -3.54 11.35 -1.77
N GLY A 194 -4.44 10.66 -2.50
CA GLY A 194 -4.76 9.26 -2.24
C GLY A 194 -3.55 8.35 -2.47
N LEU A 195 -2.89 8.46 -3.61
CA LEU A 195 -1.66 7.72 -3.91
C LEU A 195 -0.56 7.99 -2.86
N ARG A 196 -0.36 9.26 -2.50
CA ARG A 196 0.59 9.63 -1.45
C ARG A 196 0.28 8.97 -0.11
N LYS A 197 -1.01 8.95 0.29
CA LYS A 197 -1.43 8.36 1.56
C LYS A 197 -1.20 6.85 1.58
N ASP A 198 -1.58 6.15 0.51
CA ASP A 198 -1.36 4.71 0.38
C ASP A 198 0.14 4.39 0.41
N LEU A 199 0.97 5.09 -0.37
CA LEU A 199 2.42 4.93 -0.35
C LEU A 199 3.02 5.17 1.04
N THR A 200 2.61 6.24 1.72
CA THR A 200 3.10 6.55 3.07
C THR A 200 2.77 5.41 4.04
N GLN A 201 1.56 4.85 3.94
CA GLN A 201 1.14 3.72 4.78
C GLN A 201 1.90 2.44 4.45
N LEU A 202 2.10 2.14 3.16
CA LEU A 202 2.87 0.98 2.72
C LEU A 202 4.33 1.07 3.17
N LEU A 203 4.99 2.21 2.95
CA LEU A 203 6.37 2.45 3.35
C LEU A 203 6.57 2.37 4.87
N LYS A 204 5.58 2.82 5.66
CA LYS A 204 5.62 2.72 7.12
C LYS A 204 5.52 1.29 7.61
N ASN A 205 4.73 0.45 6.95
CA ASN A 205 4.43 -0.91 7.37
C ASN A 205 5.31 -1.97 6.67
N SER A 206 6.03 -1.59 5.62
CA SER A 206 6.94 -2.47 4.88
C SER A 206 8.39 -2.25 5.34
N TRP A 207 9.04 -3.35 5.66
CA TRP A 207 10.50 -3.37 5.89
C TRP A 207 11.29 -3.55 4.59
N ALA A 208 10.62 -3.90 3.48
CA ALA A 208 11.22 -4.09 2.15
C ALA A 208 11.30 -2.75 1.39
N GLY A 209 12.38 -2.57 0.64
CA GLY A 209 12.63 -1.38 -0.19
C GLY A 209 13.60 -0.40 0.42
#